data_e1850aae6d9a7030ebb848ebd759a693
#
_entry.id   e1850aae6d9a7030ebb848ebd759a693
#
_cell.length_a   1.000
_cell.length_b   1.000
_cell.length_c   1.000
_cell.angle_alpha   90.00
_cell.angle_beta   90.00
_cell.angle_gamma   90.00
#
_symmetry.space_group_name_H-M   'P 1'
#
loop_
_entity.id
_entity.type
_entity.pdbx_description
1 polymer ?
#
loop_
_entity_poly.entity_id
_entity_poly.type
_entity_poly.pdbx_seq_one_letter_code
_entity_poly.pdbx_strand_id
1 'polypeptide(L)'
;MVQLIVGSKGDGKTKHLLERVNSQIKTASGNIVYLDKSTKHMHELDNKVRLINVKDYPLKNSDEFIGFVCGIISQDYDLEQMYVDSFLKVANLEGEDLTDALTQLNQISEQFKVNFCLSISVEEKDLPEFAKEQDRKSVV
;
A
#
# COMPACT_ATOMS: atom_id res chain seq x y z
N MET A 1 1.80 -5.35 10.42
CA MET A 1 1.04 -4.11 10.71
C MET A 1 0.64 -3.47 9.40
N VAL A 2 -0.58 -2.96 9.32
CA VAL A 2 -1.07 -2.20 8.17
C VAL A 2 -1.30 -0.76 8.62
N GLN A 3 -0.58 0.18 8.01
CA GLN A 3 -0.73 1.61 8.26
C GLN A 3 -1.46 2.26 7.10
N LEU A 4 -2.30 3.24 7.41
CA LEU A 4 -3.09 3.96 6.42
C LEU A 4 -2.71 5.44 6.42
N ILE A 5 -2.47 5.97 5.22
CA ILE A 5 -2.33 7.41 5.01
C ILE A 5 -3.61 7.87 4.31
N VAL A 6 -4.44 8.58 5.05
CA VAL A 6 -5.80 8.92 4.61
C VAL A 6 -5.89 10.43 4.36
N GLY A 7 -6.56 10.80 3.31
CA GLY A 7 -6.79 12.20 2.99
C GLY A 7 -7.56 12.32 1.68
N SER A 8 -8.02 13.52 1.39
CA SER A 8 -8.72 13.77 0.13
C SER A 8 -7.72 13.75 -1.03
N LYS A 9 -8.24 13.58 -2.24
CA LYS A 9 -7.43 13.63 -3.44
C LYS A 9 -6.70 14.98 -3.51
N GLY A 10 -5.39 14.94 -3.74
CA GLY A 10 -4.59 16.16 -3.85
C GLY A 10 -3.98 16.65 -2.54
N ASP A 11 -4.16 15.94 -1.44
CA ASP A 11 -3.67 16.36 -0.11
C ASP A 11 -2.20 16.00 0.16
N GLY A 12 -1.46 15.55 -0.85
CA GLY A 12 -0.04 15.26 -0.69
C GLY A 12 0.28 13.88 -0.13
N LYS A 13 -0.66 12.94 -0.23
CA LYS A 13 -0.45 11.56 0.27
C LYS A 13 0.72 10.87 -0.43
N THR A 14 0.84 11.04 -1.74
CA THR A 14 1.95 10.44 -2.51
C THR A 14 3.29 10.97 -2.05
N LYS A 15 3.41 12.28 -1.86
CA LYS A 15 4.64 12.89 -1.36
C LYS A 15 5.01 12.31 0.00
N HIS A 16 4.02 12.21 0.89
CA HIS A 16 4.22 11.65 2.22
C HIS A 16 4.70 10.19 2.15
N LEU A 17 4.08 9.41 1.27
CA LEU A 17 4.43 8.00 1.08
C LEU A 17 5.86 7.85 0.54
N LEU A 18 6.23 8.68 -0.45
CA LEU A 18 7.57 8.68 -1.03
C LEU A 18 8.63 9.06 0.01
N GLU A 19 8.38 10.09 0.80
CA GLU A 19 9.30 10.50 1.86
C GLU A 19 9.50 9.37 2.87
N ARG A 20 8.42 8.70 3.23
CA ARG A 20 8.45 7.61 4.21
C ARG A 20 9.26 6.42 3.71
N VAL A 21 9.00 5.98 2.47
CA VAL A 21 9.71 4.81 1.92
C VAL A 21 11.19 5.11 1.74
N ASN A 22 11.54 6.32 1.28
CA ASN A 22 12.92 6.71 1.09
C ASN A 22 13.69 6.84 2.41
N SER A 23 12.98 7.17 3.48
CA SER A 23 13.56 7.16 4.82
C SER A 23 13.76 5.73 5.33
N GLN A 24 12.75 4.88 5.16
CA GLN A 24 12.78 3.51 5.66
C GLN A 24 13.82 2.64 4.97
N ILE A 25 14.05 2.83 3.67
CA ILE A 25 15.00 1.99 2.93
C ILE A 25 16.43 2.15 3.45
N LYS A 26 16.73 3.27 4.07
CA LYS A 26 18.08 3.53 4.60
C LYS A 26 18.44 2.63 5.77
N THR A 27 17.46 2.18 6.53
CA THR A 27 17.66 1.39 7.75
C THR A 27 17.02 0.02 7.69
N ALA A 28 16.26 -0.29 6.63
CA ALA A 28 15.61 -1.58 6.50
C ALA A 28 16.63 -2.69 6.30
N SER A 29 16.41 -3.81 6.96
CA SER A 29 17.24 -4.99 6.77
C SER A 29 16.76 -5.89 5.63
N GLY A 30 15.49 -5.75 5.25
CA GLY A 30 14.88 -6.51 4.17
C GLY A 30 14.53 -5.65 2.96
N ASN A 31 13.88 -6.26 2.00
CA ASN A 31 13.48 -5.61 0.76
C ASN A 31 12.19 -4.79 0.94
N ILE A 32 12.07 -3.74 0.14
CA ILE A 32 10.89 -2.88 0.12
C ILE A 32 10.34 -2.82 -1.30
N VAL A 33 9.03 -3.01 -1.42
CA VAL A 33 8.30 -2.93 -2.68
C VAL A 33 7.34 -1.74 -2.61
N TYR A 34 7.24 -1.00 -3.71
CA TYR A 34 6.32 0.13 -3.85
C TYR A 34 5.40 -0.15 -5.03
N LEU A 35 4.11 -0.33 -4.75
CA LEU A 35 3.09 -0.55 -5.78
C LEU A 35 2.41 0.76 -6.13
N ASP A 36 2.29 1.06 -7.41
CA ASP A 36 1.68 2.29 -7.90
C ASP A 36 0.85 2.00 -9.14
N LYS A 37 0.02 2.95 -9.53
CA LYS A 37 -0.80 2.89 -10.75
C LYS A 37 -0.05 3.33 -11.99
N SER A 38 1.19 3.78 -11.86
CA SER A 38 2.02 4.24 -12.98
C SER A 38 3.50 4.25 -12.55
N THR A 39 4.39 4.58 -13.49
CA THR A 39 5.81 4.77 -13.20
C THR A 39 6.20 6.24 -13.02
N LYS A 40 5.21 7.10 -12.88
CA LYS A 40 5.40 8.55 -12.81
C LYS A 40 6.42 8.98 -11.75
N HIS A 41 6.47 8.28 -10.62
CA HIS A 41 7.31 8.65 -9.50
C HIS A 41 8.61 7.83 -9.41
N MET A 42 8.96 7.07 -10.45
CA MET A 42 10.12 6.16 -10.38
C MET A 42 11.42 6.87 -10.05
N HIS A 43 11.60 8.11 -10.51
CA HIS A 43 12.85 8.86 -10.26
C HIS A 43 12.88 9.50 -8.86
N GLU A 44 11.76 9.51 -8.16
CA GLU A 44 11.66 10.03 -6.80
C GLU A 44 11.88 8.94 -5.75
N LEU A 45 11.98 7.68 -6.17
CA LEU A 45 12.24 6.55 -5.28
C LEU A 45 13.72 6.21 -5.26
N ASP A 46 14.22 5.82 -4.08
CA ASP A 46 15.54 5.24 -3.95
C ASP A 46 15.61 4.00 -4.85
N ASN A 47 16.74 3.81 -5.54
CA ASN A 47 16.89 2.71 -6.50
C ASN A 47 16.91 1.33 -5.86
N LYS A 48 17.01 1.24 -4.55
CA LYS A 48 16.90 -0.03 -3.81
C LYS A 48 15.45 -0.44 -3.58
N VAL A 49 14.50 0.48 -3.77
CA VAL A 49 13.07 0.17 -3.64
C VAL A 49 12.58 -0.37 -4.98
N ARG A 50 11.90 -1.52 -4.95
CA ARG A 50 11.32 -2.09 -6.16
C ARG A 50 9.98 -1.43 -6.47
N LEU A 51 9.92 -0.68 -7.58
CA LEU A 51 8.66 -0.12 -8.05
C LEU A 51 7.95 -1.14 -8.96
N ILE A 52 6.68 -1.37 -8.70
CA ILE A 52 5.84 -2.19 -9.56
C ILE A 52 4.65 -1.36 -10.01
N ASN A 53 4.49 -1.21 -11.33
CA ASN A 53 3.31 -0.59 -11.90
C ASN A 53 2.21 -1.65 -12.01
N VAL A 54 1.23 -1.56 -11.11
CA VAL A 54 0.15 -2.54 -11.03
C VAL A 54 -0.68 -2.56 -12.32
N LYS A 55 -0.76 -1.44 -13.03
CA LYS A 55 -1.52 -1.35 -14.27
C LYS A 55 -0.91 -2.16 -15.43
N ASP A 56 0.32 -2.61 -15.29
CA ASP A 56 0.92 -3.53 -16.27
C ASP A 56 0.34 -4.94 -16.21
N TYR A 57 -0.42 -5.25 -15.16
CA TYR A 57 -0.96 -6.59 -14.91
C TYR A 57 -2.48 -6.57 -14.96
N PRO A 58 -3.13 -7.64 -15.48
CA PRO A 58 -4.57 -7.63 -15.73
C PRO A 58 -5.40 -7.97 -14.49
N LEU A 59 -5.29 -7.16 -13.45
CA LEU A 59 -6.06 -7.34 -12.22
C LEU A 59 -7.43 -6.68 -12.38
N LYS A 60 -8.49 -7.44 -12.19
CA LYS A 60 -9.87 -6.99 -12.48
C LYS A 60 -10.66 -6.64 -11.23
N ASN A 61 -10.24 -7.14 -10.06
CA ASN A 61 -10.98 -6.94 -8.81
C ASN A 61 -10.03 -7.02 -7.63
N SER A 62 -10.56 -6.75 -6.43
CA SER A 62 -9.75 -6.74 -5.22
C SER A 62 -9.20 -8.11 -4.85
N ASP A 63 -9.93 -9.19 -5.14
CA ASP A 63 -9.43 -10.54 -4.86
C ASP A 63 -8.18 -10.85 -5.69
N GLU A 64 -8.18 -10.43 -6.96
CA GLU A 64 -7.00 -10.59 -7.80
C GLU A 64 -5.83 -9.75 -7.30
N PHE A 65 -6.11 -8.53 -6.81
CA PHE A 65 -5.07 -7.70 -6.23
C PHE A 65 -4.46 -8.37 -4.98
N ILE A 66 -5.29 -8.93 -4.10
CA ILE A 66 -4.80 -9.64 -2.92
C ILE A 66 -3.92 -10.83 -3.34
N GLY A 67 -4.35 -11.59 -4.35
CA GLY A 67 -3.55 -12.67 -4.91
C GLY A 67 -2.20 -12.20 -5.46
N PHE A 68 -2.21 -11.04 -6.12
CA PHE A 68 -0.99 -10.42 -6.63
C PHE A 68 -0.02 -10.07 -5.50
N VAL A 69 -0.53 -9.49 -4.42
CA VAL A 69 0.25 -9.20 -3.21
C VAL A 69 0.84 -10.49 -2.63
N CYS A 70 0.04 -11.52 -2.52
CA CYS A 70 0.50 -12.82 -2.03
C CYS A 70 1.59 -13.41 -2.94
N GLY A 71 1.45 -13.24 -4.25
CA GLY A 71 2.46 -13.69 -5.21
C GLY A 71 3.80 -12.98 -5.00
N ILE A 72 3.78 -11.68 -4.77
CA ILE A 72 4.99 -10.91 -4.49
C ILE A 72 5.66 -11.44 -3.21
N ILE A 73 4.89 -11.64 -2.17
CA ILE A 73 5.40 -12.13 -0.89
C ILE A 73 5.97 -13.54 -1.04
N SER A 74 5.31 -14.40 -1.82
CA SER A 74 5.67 -15.82 -1.94
C SER A 74 7.03 -16.03 -2.56
N GLN A 75 7.51 -15.12 -3.38
CA GLN A 75 8.78 -15.26 -4.10
C GLN A 75 9.92 -14.44 -3.47
N ASP A 76 9.66 -13.64 -2.44
CA ASP A 76 10.69 -12.81 -1.80
C ASP A 76 10.66 -13.03 -0.29
N TYR A 77 11.48 -13.97 0.15
CA TYR A 77 11.60 -14.33 1.55
C TYR A 77 12.08 -13.14 2.42
N ASP A 78 12.82 -12.21 1.81
CA ASP A 78 13.41 -11.07 2.52
C ASP A 78 12.52 -9.82 2.46
N LEU A 79 11.32 -9.92 1.94
CA LEU A 79 10.41 -8.77 1.86
C LEU A 79 10.00 -8.32 3.26
N GLU A 80 10.24 -7.06 3.56
CA GLU A 80 9.97 -6.48 4.88
C GLU A 80 8.79 -5.51 4.86
N GLN A 81 8.68 -4.69 3.80
CA GLN A 81 7.67 -3.64 3.72
C GLN A 81 7.09 -3.56 2.31
N MET A 82 5.81 -3.26 2.24
CA MET A 82 5.12 -3.01 0.98
C MET A 82 4.32 -1.71 1.10
N TYR A 83 4.61 -0.76 0.22
CA TYR A 83 3.90 0.50 0.11
C TYR A 83 2.95 0.42 -1.08
N VAL A 84 1.73 0.90 -0.91
CA VAL A 84 0.73 0.88 -1.99
C VAL A 84 0.18 2.29 -2.15
N ASP A 85 0.56 2.95 -3.22
CA ASP A 85 0.04 4.27 -3.56
C ASP A 85 -1.26 4.13 -4.36
N SER A 86 -2.20 5.03 -4.14
CA SER A 86 -3.52 4.99 -4.79
C SER A 86 -4.19 3.63 -4.59
N PHE A 87 -4.26 3.18 -3.34
CA PHE A 87 -4.74 1.84 -3.01
C PHE A 87 -6.10 1.52 -3.64
N LEU A 88 -7.07 2.45 -3.55
CA LEU A 88 -8.41 2.20 -4.09
C LEU A 88 -8.39 1.97 -5.60
N LYS A 89 -7.49 2.62 -6.31
CA LYS A 89 -7.37 2.45 -7.76
C LYS A 89 -6.69 1.15 -8.14
N VAL A 90 -5.54 0.85 -7.49
CA VAL A 90 -4.79 -0.36 -7.85
C VAL A 90 -5.50 -1.62 -7.40
N ALA A 91 -6.28 -1.56 -6.34
CA ALA A 91 -7.04 -2.71 -5.82
C ALA A 91 -8.47 -2.79 -6.37
N ASN A 92 -8.88 -1.86 -7.23
CA ASN A 92 -10.24 -1.80 -7.79
C ASN A 92 -11.32 -1.71 -6.70
N LEU A 93 -11.10 -0.83 -5.73
CA LEU A 93 -11.99 -0.67 -4.58
C LEU A 93 -12.64 0.72 -4.51
N GLU A 94 -12.58 1.52 -5.58
CA GLU A 94 -13.23 2.83 -5.59
C GLU A 94 -14.75 2.65 -5.42
N GLY A 95 -15.32 3.34 -4.42
CA GLY A 95 -16.74 3.24 -4.12
C GLY A 95 -17.18 1.95 -3.45
N GLU A 96 -16.25 1.06 -3.12
CA GLU A 96 -16.54 -0.23 -2.51
C GLU A 96 -16.25 -0.22 -1.00
N ASP A 97 -16.80 -1.21 -0.29
CA ASP A 97 -16.49 -1.43 1.12
C ASP A 97 -15.07 -2.00 1.25
N LEU A 98 -14.27 -1.40 2.10
CA LEU A 98 -12.86 -1.76 2.28
C LEU A 98 -12.63 -2.85 3.33
N THR A 99 -13.68 -3.27 4.03
CA THR A 99 -13.56 -4.16 5.19
C THR A 99 -12.83 -5.46 4.88
N ASP A 100 -13.28 -6.17 3.86
CA ASP A 100 -12.69 -7.47 3.51
C ASP A 100 -11.23 -7.35 3.09
N ALA A 101 -10.93 -6.40 2.22
CA ALA A 101 -9.57 -6.22 1.71
C ALA A 101 -8.60 -5.85 2.82
N LEU A 102 -8.98 -4.92 3.69
CA LEU A 102 -8.13 -4.50 4.81
C LEU A 102 -7.97 -5.63 5.83
N THR A 103 -9.02 -6.41 6.07
CA THR A 103 -8.95 -7.57 6.97
C THR A 103 -7.97 -8.61 6.43
N GLN A 104 -8.04 -8.89 5.13
CA GLN A 104 -7.12 -9.85 4.50
C GLN A 104 -5.68 -9.34 4.54
N LEU A 105 -5.45 -8.06 4.27
CA LEU A 105 -4.10 -7.50 4.33
C LEU A 105 -3.53 -7.55 5.75
N ASN A 106 -4.35 -7.33 6.77
CA ASN A 106 -3.94 -7.48 8.16
C ASN A 106 -3.50 -8.91 8.46
N GLN A 107 -4.28 -9.89 8.02
CA GLN A 107 -3.95 -11.31 8.22
C GLN A 107 -2.65 -11.67 7.52
N ILE A 108 -2.47 -11.21 6.29
CA ILE A 108 -1.25 -11.45 5.51
C ILE A 108 -0.05 -10.78 6.20
N SER A 109 -0.21 -9.56 6.65
CA SER A 109 0.83 -8.83 7.36
C SER A 109 1.32 -9.57 8.60
N GLU A 110 0.40 -10.09 9.39
CA GLU A 110 0.73 -10.83 10.61
C GLU A 110 1.36 -12.18 10.29
N GLN A 111 0.84 -12.88 9.29
CA GLN A 111 1.31 -14.21 8.93
C GLN A 111 2.72 -14.19 8.37
N PHE A 112 3.02 -13.24 7.49
CA PHE A 112 4.28 -13.20 6.76
C PHE A 112 5.27 -12.15 7.28
N LYS A 113 4.87 -11.39 8.30
CA LYS A 113 5.72 -10.35 8.90
C LYS A 113 6.14 -9.29 7.89
N VAL A 114 5.20 -8.89 7.04
CA VAL A 114 5.37 -7.79 6.08
C VAL A 114 4.52 -6.61 6.53
N ASN A 115 5.13 -5.44 6.67
CA ASN A 115 4.41 -4.22 7.02
C ASN A 115 3.89 -3.54 5.75
N PHE A 116 2.62 -3.16 5.79
CA PHE A 116 1.98 -2.44 4.68
C PHE A 116 1.76 -0.98 5.04
N CYS A 117 1.90 -0.11 4.05
CA CYS A 117 1.51 1.29 4.18
C CYS A 117 0.72 1.66 2.92
N LEU A 118 -0.54 2.03 3.10
CA LEU A 118 -1.48 2.26 2.01
C LEU A 118 -1.90 3.72 1.98
N SER A 119 -1.88 4.37 0.81
CA SER A 119 -2.50 5.69 0.68
C SER A 119 -3.93 5.52 0.18
N ILE A 120 -4.88 6.15 0.87
CA ILE A 120 -6.31 6.00 0.59
C ILE A 120 -6.96 7.37 0.46
N SER A 121 -7.55 7.65 -0.71
CA SER A 121 -8.25 8.90 -0.99
C SER A 121 -9.72 8.78 -0.59
N VAL A 122 -9.98 8.87 0.71
CA VAL A 122 -11.33 8.93 1.28
C VAL A 122 -11.31 9.91 2.44
N GLU A 123 -12.47 10.38 2.85
CA GLU A 123 -12.57 11.11 4.10
C GLU A 123 -12.54 10.10 5.26
N GLU A 124 -11.99 10.54 6.38
CA GLU A 124 -11.84 9.66 7.55
C GLU A 124 -13.18 9.07 8.01
N LYS A 125 -14.27 9.84 7.89
CA LYS A 125 -15.61 9.40 8.27
C LYS A 125 -16.10 8.21 7.43
N ASP A 126 -15.56 8.02 6.22
CA ASP A 126 -15.99 6.97 5.30
C ASP A 126 -15.18 5.68 5.47
N LEU A 127 -14.22 5.65 6.39
CA LEU A 127 -13.48 4.43 6.70
C LEU A 127 -14.34 3.47 7.52
N PRO A 128 -14.18 2.14 7.32
CA PRO A 128 -14.78 1.16 8.23
C PRO A 128 -14.33 1.39 9.67
N GLU A 129 -15.20 1.09 10.63
CA GLU A 129 -14.87 1.31 12.05
C GLU A 129 -13.57 0.62 12.48
N PHE A 130 -13.35 -0.63 12.05
CA PHE A 130 -12.13 -1.32 12.44
C PHE A 130 -10.89 -0.66 11.83
N ALA A 131 -10.99 -0.05 10.66
CA ALA A 131 -9.88 0.65 10.03
C ALA A 131 -9.52 1.95 10.76
N LYS A 132 -10.49 2.55 11.45
CA LYS A 132 -10.25 3.74 12.28
C LYS A 132 -9.43 3.41 13.52
N GLU A 133 -9.41 2.16 13.92
CA GLU A 133 -8.62 1.67 15.07
C GLU A 133 -7.22 1.22 14.66
N GLN A 134 -6.93 1.16 13.36
CA GLN A 134 -5.62 0.80 12.86
C GLN A 134 -4.62 1.93 13.12
N ASP A 135 -3.33 1.58 13.16
CA ASP A 135 -2.25 2.57 13.19
C ASP A 135 -2.26 3.29 11.84
N ARG A 136 -2.69 4.54 11.86
CA ARG A 136 -2.83 5.32 10.64
C ARG A 136 -2.38 6.74 10.85
N LYS A 137 -2.06 7.41 9.72
CA LYS A 137 -1.79 8.84 9.70
C LYS A 137 -2.73 9.51 8.73
N SER A 138 -3.24 10.69 9.10
CA SER A 138 -4.01 11.53 8.21
C SER A 138 -3.08 12.57 7.60
N VAL A 139 -3.20 12.77 6.29
CA VAL A 139 -2.47 13.80 5.56
C VAL A 139 -3.51 14.75 5.01
N VAL A 140 -3.41 16.00 5.37
CA VAL A 140 -4.39 17.01 4.95
C VAL A 140 -3.72 18.12 4.18
#